data_31844d98a17c0d2afaae535c6920987d
#
_entry.id   31844d98a17c0d2afaae535c6920987d
#
_cell.length_a   1.000
_cell.length_b   1.000
_cell.length_c   1.000
_cell.angle_alpha   90.00
_cell.angle_beta   90.00
_cell.angle_gamma   90.00
#
_symmetry.space_group_name_H-M   'P 1'
#
loop_
_entity.id
_entity.type
_entity.pdbx_description
1 polymer ?
#
loop_
_entity_poly.entity_id
_entity_poly.type
_entity_poly.pdbx_seq_one_letter_code
_entity_poly.pdbx_strand_id
1 'polypeptide(L)'
;MNQTLWKAVLCGALAVCLWPLGAFAQLASDDSEAPGRALARQTVKNDAQKWITTDHSQLPILKQEFTRPEDVTKACLTCHNQAAMQLHKTIHWTWKDPADPSGDTGKGGISVNNFCISVGSNEPRCTSCHIGYGWKDKNFDFSKAELVDCLVCHEQTGTYKKFPTKAGYPVTNATMFDGKTEFLPPNYNAVAQSVGRPGRDNCGTCHFYGGGGDAVKHGDLDSSMAMPNKQLDVHMGTDGQNFDCSRCHTTDAHNIAGRIYATPASTERKSLLEDDLMPKIMCESCHGTQPHKTNQKANDHTDKVSCQACHIPTYARINATKMHWDWSVAGDKKREVKKDEFGKPDYDPKKGSFVWGKNMVPRYEWFNGSIRGTTARDVIDPSSTVRISWPIGDISDPNSRIFPFKVHTGKTPYDKVNKTMVIPKLFGPKGSGAYWAEFDWNKAIAIGQEYNELPYSGEYDFVDTEYVFPITHMVAPKEQAVACVECHSKGGRLDHLEGFYMPGRDSVQLLNMGGWALVAASALGVVLHGLGRFLSSVGRRKE
;
A
#
# COMPACT_ATOMS: atom_id res chain seq x y z
N MET A 1 -55.31 -40.40 -21.36
CA MET A 1 -53.99 -39.80 -21.03
C MET A 1 -54.24 -38.60 -20.12
N ASN A 2 -53.80 -38.70 -18.87
CA ASN A 2 -54.34 -37.96 -17.71
C ASN A 2 -54.06 -36.46 -17.76
N GLN A 3 -55.12 -35.63 -17.63
CA GLN A 3 -55.05 -34.16 -17.56
C GLN A 3 -54.14 -33.64 -16.41
N THR A 4 -53.83 -34.47 -15.43
CA THR A 4 -53.00 -34.14 -14.28
C THR A 4 -51.49 -34.06 -14.64
N LEU A 5 -51.00 -34.87 -15.63
CA LEU A 5 -49.61 -34.85 -16.04
C LEU A 5 -49.23 -33.56 -16.82
N TRP A 6 -50.16 -33.02 -17.58
CA TRP A 6 -49.98 -31.80 -18.37
C TRP A 6 -49.92 -30.52 -17.51
N LYS A 7 -50.65 -30.51 -16.40
CA LYS A 7 -50.57 -29.38 -15.47
C LYS A 7 -49.23 -29.32 -14.73
N ALA A 8 -48.65 -30.47 -14.44
CA ALA A 8 -47.34 -30.52 -13.77
C ALA A 8 -46.19 -30.07 -14.69
N VAL A 9 -46.22 -30.39 -16.00
CA VAL A 9 -45.20 -29.97 -16.97
C VAL A 9 -45.30 -28.48 -17.29
N LEU A 10 -46.49 -27.91 -17.39
CA LEU A 10 -46.68 -26.47 -17.60
C LEU A 10 -46.29 -25.63 -16.37
N CYS A 11 -46.55 -26.11 -15.15
CA CYS A 11 -46.08 -25.46 -13.93
C CYS A 11 -44.54 -25.55 -13.77
N GLY A 12 -43.93 -26.66 -14.18
CA GLY A 12 -42.46 -26.81 -14.16
C GLY A 12 -41.74 -25.88 -15.15
N ALA A 13 -42.27 -25.73 -16.37
CA ALA A 13 -41.70 -24.85 -17.38
C ALA A 13 -41.86 -23.34 -17.05
N LEU A 14 -42.98 -22.96 -16.41
CA LEU A 14 -43.21 -21.60 -15.94
C LEU A 14 -42.39 -21.25 -14.69
N ALA A 15 -42.09 -22.23 -13.83
CA ALA A 15 -41.24 -22.03 -12.66
C ALA A 15 -39.76 -21.78 -13.01
N VAL A 16 -39.27 -22.28 -14.14
CA VAL A 16 -37.90 -22.05 -14.63
C VAL A 16 -37.78 -20.67 -15.30
N CYS A 17 -38.87 -20.10 -15.84
CA CYS A 17 -38.83 -18.77 -16.47
C CYS A 17 -39.11 -17.60 -15.51
N LEU A 18 -39.51 -17.88 -14.27
CA LEU A 18 -39.79 -16.87 -13.24
C LEU A 18 -38.74 -16.85 -12.13
N TRP A 19 -37.49 -17.18 -12.46
CA TRP A 19 -36.41 -16.77 -11.57
C TRP A 19 -36.30 -15.26 -11.66
N PRO A 20 -36.51 -14.55 -10.56
CA PRO A 20 -36.62 -13.10 -10.63
C PRO A 20 -35.27 -12.52 -11.08
N LEU A 21 -35.30 -11.74 -12.14
CA LEU A 21 -34.25 -10.76 -12.50
C LEU A 21 -33.99 -9.72 -11.38
N GLY A 22 -34.63 -9.93 -10.21
CA GLY A 22 -34.54 -9.07 -9.03
C GLY A 22 -33.42 -9.40 -8.05
N ALA A 23 -32.60 -10.44 -8.28
CA ALA A 23 -31.51 -10.80 -7.34
C ALA A 23 -30.22 -9.98 -7.50
N PHE A 24 -30.19 -9.00 -8.40
CA PHE A 24 -29.02 -8.12 -8.57
C PHE A 24 -29.12 -6.76 -7.88
N ALA A 25 -30.20 -6.50 -7.17
CA ALA A 25 -30.37 -5.24 -6.45
C ALA A 25 -30.61 -5.52 -4.97
N GLN A 26 -29.55 -5.78 -4.22
CA GLN A 26 -29.43 -5.41 -2.81
C GLN A 26 -28.10 -5.87 -2.22
N LEU A 27 -27.03 -5.15 -2.57
CA LEU A 27 -25.80 -5.10 -1.79
C LEU A 27 -25.93 -4.10 -0.61
N ALA A 28 -27.13 -3.82 -0.15
CA ALA A 28 -27.33 -3.13 1.11
C ALA A 28 -27.35 -4.16 2.24
N SER A 29 -26.17 -4.72 2.57
CA SER A 29 -26.05 -5.43 3.81
C SER A 29 -26.24 -4.45 4.97
N ASP A 30 -27.07 -4.79 5.91
CA ASP A 30 -27.17 -4.05 7.17
C ASP A 30 -25.93 -4.34 8.01
N ASP A 31 -24.82 -3.60 7.71
CA ASP A 31 -23.59 -3.61 8.49
C ASP A 31 -23.72 -2.85 9.81
N SER A 32 -24.90 -2.32 10.13
CA SER A 32 -25.12 -1.52 11.33
C SER A 32 -24.76 -2.28 12.62
N GLU A 33 -24.77 -3.60 12.55
CA GLU A 33 -24.48 -4.49 13.66
C GLU A 33 -23.28 -5.42 13.46
N ALA A 34 -22.37 -5.12 12.53
CA ALA A 34 -21.13 -5.88 12.42
C ALA A 34 -20.42 -5.94 13.78
N PRO A 35 -19.93 -7.11 14.24
CA PRO A 35 -19.36 -7.29 15.58
C PRO A 35 -18.26 -6.27 15.89
N GLY A 36 -17.45 -5.91 14.91
CA GLY A 36 -16.38 -4.92 15.04
C GLY A 36 -16.86 -3.50 15.28
N ARG A 37 -18.06 -3.10 14.82
CA ARG A 37 -18.59 -1.75 15.05
C ARG A 37 -18.89 -1.45 16.52
N ALA A 38 -19.50 -2.38 17.22
CA ALA A 38 -19.77 -2.23 18.65
C ALA A 38 -18.46 -2.14 19.44
N LEU A 39 -17.50 -3.02 19.13
CA LEU A 39 -16.17 -3.02 19.72
C LEU A 39 -15.41 -1.74 19.40
N ALA A 40 -15.45 -1.28 18.15
CA ALA A 40 -14.79 -0.05 17.72
C ALA A 40 -15.34 1.17 18.47
N ARG A 41 -16.66 1.32 18.58
CA ARG A 41 -17.29 2.42 19.32
C ARG A 41 -16.94 2.39 20.81
N GLN A 42 -16.95 1.21 21.42
CA GLN A 42 -16.59 1.05 22.82
C GLN A 42 -15.12 1.42 23.06
N THR A 43 -14.23 1.01 22.15
CA THR A 43 -12.81 1.28 22.26
C THR A 43 -12.48 2.76 22.05
N VAL A 44 -13.11 3.42 21.05
CA VAL A 44 -12.96 4.88 20.83
C VAL A 44 -13.39 5.67 22.07
N LYS A 45 -14.50 5.31 22.71
CA LYS A 45 -14.93 5.95 23.95
C LYS A 45 -13.93 5.75 25.10
N ASN A 46 -13.29 4.58 25.17
CA ASN A 46 -12.35 4.24 26.24
C ASN A 46 -10.96 4.82 25.97
N ASP A 47 -10.57 4.98 24.72
CA ASP A 47 -9.24 5.43 24.31
C ASP A 47 -9.01 6.93 24.61
N ALA A 48 -10.05 7.76 24.58
CA ALA A 48 -9.93 9.19 24.84
C ALA A 48 -9.41 9.56 26.26
N GLN A 49 -9.37 8.62 27.19
CA GLN A 49 -9.08 8.91 28.60
C GLN A 49 -7.82 8.25 29.19
N LYS A 50 -7.09 7.39 28.44
CA LYS A 50 -6.11 6.50 29.10
C LYS A 50 -4.66 6.58 28.62
N TRP A 51 -4.31 7.45 27.70
CA TRP A 51 -3.02 7.32 27.00
C TRP A 51 -1.88 8.11 27.62
N ILE A 52 -2.14 9.09 28.47
CA ILE A 52 -1.12 9.82 29.21
C ILE A 52 -1.44 9.66 30.69
N THR A 53 -0.71 8.80 31.35
CA THR A 53 -0.82 8.60 32.81
C THR A 53 0.12 9.49 33.60
N THR A 54 1.08 10.14 32.90
CA THR A 54 2.11 10.99 33.50
C THR A 54 2.16 12.33 32.78
N ASP A 55 2.03 13.42 33.52
CA ASP A 55 2.26 14.76 33.02
C ASP A 55 3.77 15.04 32.92
N HIS A 56 4.32 14.91 31.73
CA HIS A 56 5.74 15.11 31.45
C HIS A 56 6.21 16.54 31.74
N SER A 57 5.32 17.55 31.70
CA SER A 57 5.66 18.94 32.02
C SER A 57 6.07 19.14 33.48
N GLN A 58 5.67 18.22 34.35
CA GLN A 58 6.00 18.29 35.80
C GLN A 58 7.34 17.63 36.14
N LEU A 59 7.96 16.88 35.22
CA LEU A 59 9.20 16.17 35.49
C LEU A 59 10.41 17.12 35.50
N PRO A 60 11.16 17.20 36.61
CA PRO A 60 12.31 18.12 36.73
C PRO A 60 13.36 17.92 35.65
N ILE A 61 13.61 16.65 35.23
CA ILE A 61 14.59 16.31 34.20
C ILE A 61 14.24 16.91 32.82
N LEU A 62 12.96 17.19 32.54
CA LEU A 62 12.51 17.80 31.29
C LEU A 62 12.40 19.33 31.39
N LYS A 63 12.71 19.94 32.55
CA LYS A 63 12.75 21.39 32.75
C LYS A 63 14.14 22.00 32.48
N GLN A 64 15.17 21.16 32.34
CA GLN A 64 16.51 21.61 31.91
C GLN A 64 16.49 22.08 30.47
N GLU A 65 17.44 22.95 30.10
CA GLU A 65 17.58 23.42 28.73
C GLU A 65 18.18 22.31 27.86
N PHE A 66 17.52 22.00 26.73
CA PHE A 66 18.00 21.08 25.72
C PHE A 66 18.41 21.82 24.45
N THR A 67 19.65 21.63 24.02
CA THR A 67 20.18 22.22 22.78
C THR A 67 20.31 21.17 21.67
N ARG A 68 20.30 19.89 22.03
CA ARG A 68 20.46 18.77 21.09
C ARG A 68 19.36 17.73 21.32
N PRO A 69 18.83 17.13 20.25
CA PRO A 69 17.78 16.12 20.38
C PRO A 69 18.23 14.85 21.11
N GLU A 70 19.51 14.46 21.00
CA GLU A 70 20.06 13.31 21.72
C GLU A 70 20.02 13.49 23.24
N ASP A 71 20.12 14.72 23.73
CA ASP A 71 20.06 15.00 25.17
C ASP A 71 18.62 14.83 25.69
N VAL A 72 17.62 15.14 24.85
CA VAL A 72 16.22 14.78 25.16
C VAL A 72 16.06 13.26 25.22
N THR A 73 16.59 12.51 24.27
CA THR A 73 16.53 11.04 24.28
C THR A 73 17.20 10.48 25.53
N LYS A 74 18.38 10.97 25.95
CA LYS A 74 19.02 10.54 27.19
C LYS A 74 18.13 10.80 28.40
N ALA A 75 17.47 11.95 28.46
CA ALA A 75 16.53 12.25 29.54
C ALA A 75 15.33 11.28 29.53
N CYS A 76 14.77 10.95 28.36
CA CYS A 76 13.71 9.96 28.25
C CYS A 76 14.16 8.57 28.77
N LEU A 77 15.38 8.16 28.42
CA LEU A 77 15.92 6.84 28.76
C LEU A 77 16.20 6.66 30.25
N THR A 78 16.23 7.72 31.04
CA THR A 78 16.34 7.60 32.53
C THR A 78 15.13 6.91 33.15
N CYS A 79 13.96 7.02 32.52
CA CYS A 79 12.72 6.38 32.94
C CYS A 79 12.31 5.26 31.97
N HIS A 80 12.41 5.49 30.68
CA HIS A 80 12.05 4.54 29.60
C HIS A 80 13.26 3.70 29.18
N ASN A 81 13.94 3.06 30.13
CA ASN A 81 15.24 2.42 29.95
C ASN A 81 15.28 1.24 28.98
N GLN A 82 14.13 0.66 28.59
CA GLN A 82 14.05 -0.44 27.62
C GLN A 82 13.71 0.05 26.20
N ALA A 83 13.21 1.28 26.05
CA ALA A 83 12.61 1.73 24.81
C ALA A 83 13.58 1.71 23.62
N ALA A 84 14.81 2.18 23.78
CA ALA A 84 15.81 2.16 22.71
C ALA A 84 16.17 0.73 22.28
N MET A 85 16.36 -0.20 23.24
CA MET A 85 16.66 -1.59 22.93
C MET A 85 15.51 -2.32 22.22
N GLN A 86 14.26 -1.94 22.51
CA GLN A 86 13.10 -2.45 21.81
C GLN A 86 13.10 -1.93 20.36
N LEU A 87 13.30 -0.63 20.15
CA LEU A 87 13.35 0.00 18.83
C LEU A 87 14.51 -0.52 17.97
N HIS A 88 15.69 -0.80 18.56
CA HIS A 88 16.85 -1.33 17.82
C HIS A 88 16.57 -2.67 17.12
N LYS A 89 15.56 -3.42 17.55
CA LYS A 89 15.14 -4.70 16.95
C LYS A 89 14.13 -4.52 15.82
N THR A 90 13.62 -3.31 15.62
CA THR A 90 12.54 -3.05 14.66
C THR A 90 13.06 -2.65 13.27
N ILE A 91 12.22 -2.85 12.26
CA ILE A 91 12.52 -2.40 10.89
C ILE A 91 12.60 -0.86 10.79
N HIS A 92 11.95 -0.11 11.69
CA HIS A 92 12.04 1.35 11.72
C HIS A 92 13.45 1.84 12.08
N TRP A 93 14.22 1.01 12.82
CA TRP A 93 15.61 1.29 13.15
C TRP A 93 16.59 0.67 12.15
N THR A 94 16.48 -0.64 11.91
CA THR A 94 17.46 -1.35 11.08
C THR A 94 17.33 -1.05 9.60
N TRP A 95 16.12 -0.76 9.13
CA TRP A 95 15.73 -0.67 7.72
C TRP A 95 16.11 -1.89 6.87
N LYS A 96 16.35 -3.02 7.53
CA LYS A 96 16.69 -4.31 6.92
C LYS A 96 15.58 -5.31 7.17
N ASP A 97 15.41 -6.25 6.26
CA ASP A 97 14.50 -7.37 6.48
C ASP A 97 15.12 -8.33 7.50
N PRO A 98 14.51 -8.53 8.68
CA PRO A 98 15.04 -9.46 9.67
C PRO A 98 14.99 -10.92 9.23
N ALA A 99 14.26 -11.26 8.16
CA ALA A 99 14.27 -12.61 7.59
C ALA A 99 15.44 -12.83 6.62
N ASP A 100 16.16 -11.77 6.23
CA ASP A 100 17.33 -11.85 5.36
C ASP A 100 18.63 -11.78 6.20
N PRO A 101 19.32 -12.91 6.41
CA PRO A 101 20.55 -12.95 7.19
C PRO A 101 21.73 -12.26 6.48
N SER A 102 21.67 -12.05 5.15
CA SER A 102 22.70 -11.30 4.41
C SER A 102 22.62 -9.80 4.73
N GLY A 103 21.43 -9.29 5.09
CA GLY A 103 21.17 -7.89 5.29
C GLY A 103 21.14 -7.07 4.00
N ASP A 104 21.06 -7.71 2.84
CA ASP A 104 20.97 -7.06 1.52
C ASP A 104 19.55 -6.52 1.24
N THR A 105 18.53 -7.19 1.78
CA THR A 105 17.12 -6.80 1.59
C THR A 105 16.71 -5.68 2.54
N GLY A 106 16.03 -4.68 1.99
CA GLY A 106 15.52 -3.51 2.73
C GLY A 106 16.19 -2.21 2.32
N LYS A 107 15.70 -1.09 2.86
CA LYS A 107 16.25 0.24 2.56
C LYS A 107 17.65 0.47 3.14
N GLY A 108 17.98 -0.20 4.23
CA GLY A 108 19.31 -0.17 4.86
C GLY A 108 20.27 -1.18 4.24
N GLY A 109 19.80 -2.00 3.30
CA GLY A 109 20.60 -2.86 2.44
C GLY A 109 20.76 -2.28 1.04
N ILE A 110 20.80 -3.15 0.05
CA ILE A 110 21.03 -2.82 -1.37
C ILE A 110 19.78 -3.07 -2.25
N SER A 111 18.59 -3.12 -1.64
CA SER A 111 17.34 -3.16 -2.41
C SER A 111 17.16 -1.90 -3.26
N VAL A 112 16.68 -2.09 -4.49
CA VAL A 112 16.42 -1.01 -5.44
C VAL A 112 14.94 -0.67 -5.53
N ASN A 113 14.63 0.55 -5.97
CA ASN A 113 13.27 1.04 -6.14
C ASN A 113 13.17 2.06 -7.28
N ASN A 114 11.96 2.32 -7.78
CA ASN A 114 11.69 3.26 -8.87
C ASN A 114 11.78 4.75 -8.48
N PHE A 115 12.01 5.09 -7.21
CA PHE A 115 11.97 6.50 -6.76
C PHE A 115 13.34 7.14 -6.78
N CYS A 116 14.10 7.07 -5.68
CA CYS A 116 15.48 7.56 -5.63
C CYS A 116 16.50 6.40 -5.62
N ILE A 117 16.11 5.30 -6.22
CA ILE A 117 16.84 4.08 -6.55
C ILE A 117 17.28 3.31 -5.31
N SER A 118 18.15 3.85 -4.44
CA SER A 118 18.52 3.23 -3.17
C SER A 118 19.03 4.27 -2.17
N VAL A 119 19.21 3.84 -0.90
CA VAL A 119 19.70 4.69 0.20
C VAL A 119 21.22 4.80 0.22
N GLY A 120 21.93 3.71 -0.01
CA GLY A 120 23.38 3.67 0.05
C GLY A 120 24.05 4.76 -0.78
N SER A 121 25.03 5.45 -0.22
CA SER A 121 25.69 6.67 -0.71
C SER A 121 24.82 7.95 -0.73
N ASN A 122 23.53 7.87 -0.33
CA ASN A 122 22.56 8.96 -0.34
C ASN A 122 21.94 9.23 1.05
N GLU A 123 22.51 8.66 2.10
CA GLU A 123 21.97 8.62 3.46
C GLU A 123 21.52 9.99 3.97
N PRO A 124 22.29 11.09 3.87
CA PRO A 124 21.88 12.36 4.46
C PRO A 124 20.51 12.87 3.96
N ARG A 125 20.15 12.49 2.71
CA ARG A 125 18.87 12.83 2.10
C ARG A 125 17.79 11.80 2.40
N CYS A 126 18.15 10.53 2.38
CA CYS A 126 17.18 9.43 2.47
C CYS A 126 16.80 9.11 3.91
N THR A 127 17.72 9.25 4.87
CA THR A 127 17.52 8.89 6.27
C THR A 127 16.81 9.94 7.11
N SER A 128 16.32 11.02 6.50
CA SER A 128 15.42 11.97 7.19
C SER A 128 14.15 11.31 7.74
N CYS A 129 13.68 10.19 7.15
CA CYS A 129 12.58 9.39 7.65
C CYS A 129 13.01 8.25 8.60
N HIS A 130 14.30 8.10 8.90
CA HIS A 130 14.78 7.14 9.90
C HIS A 130 14.42 7.60 11.31
N ILE A 131 14.09 6.67 12.20
CA ILE A 131 13.75 6.99 13.60
C ILE A 131 14.99 7.26 14.47
N GLY A 132 16.05 7.80 13.87
CA GLY A 132 17.30 8.15 14.54
C GLY A 132 17.93 9.40 13.97
N TYR A 133 19.01 9.82 14.64
CA TYR A 133 19.80 10.99 14.28
C TYR A 133 21.16 10.60 13.74
N GLY A 134 21.61 11.25 12.68
CA GLY A 134 23.00 11.19 12.25
C GLY A 134 23.39 10.02 11.38
N TRP A 135 22.46 9.25 10.84
CA TRP A 135 22.77 8.25 9.84
C TRP A 135 23.06 8.93 8.49
N LYS A 136 24.30 9.37 8.34
CA LYS A 136 24.80 10.11 7.18
C LYS A 136 25.71 9.29 6.24
N ASP A 137 26.19 8.15 6.71
CA ASP A 137 27.09 7.25 5.99
C ASP A 137 27.09 5.85 6.63
N LYS A 138 27.89 4.91 6.07
CA LYS A 138 28.03 3.53 6.54
C LYS A 138 28.65 3.36 7.94
N ASN A 139 29.16 4.44 8.54
CA ASN A 139 29.76 4.41 9.88
C ASN A 139 28.74 4.72 10.98
N PHE A 140 27.45 4.79 10.67
CA PHE A 140 26.42 5.00 11.67
C PHE A 140 26.38 3.85 12.68
N ASP A 141 26.45 4.20 13.95
CA ASP A 141 26.45 3.23 15.05
C ASP A 141 25.02 2.91 15.49
N PHE A 142 24.47 1.81 14.98
CA PHE A 142 23.15 1.32 15.33
C PHE A 142 23.02 0.82 16.77
N SER A 143 24.10 0.72 17.54
CA SER A 143 24.04 0.28 18.94
C SER A 143 23.75 1.40 19.93
N LYS A 144 23.83 2.66 19.51
CA LYS A 144 23.72 3.83 20.39
C LYS A 144 22.26 4.20 20.67
N ALA A 145 21.88 4.01 21.93
CA ALA A 145 20.52 4.28 22.40
C ALA A 145 20.12 5.75 22.30
N GLU A 146 21.06 6.67 22.54
CA GLU A 146 20.82 8.12 22.48
C GLU A 146 20.56 8.66 21.07
N LEU A 147 20.87 7.88 20.03
CA LEU A 147 20.58 8.26 18.65
C LEU A 147 19.16 7.91 18.22
N VAL A 148 18.36 7.26 19.06
CA VAL A 148 16.94 7.01 18.79
C VAL A 148 16.16 8.32 18.94
N ASP A 149 15.34 8.62 17.94
CA ASP A 149 14.46 9.80 17.93
C ASP A 149 13.08 9.45 18.49
N CYS A 150 12.93 9.61 19.81
CA CYS A 150 11.64 9.39 20.47
C CYS A 150 10.60 10.45 20.04
N LEU A 151 11.06 11.67 19.78
CA LEU A 151 10.20 12.81 19.52
C LEU A 151 9.46 12.70 18.20
N VAL A 152 10.04 12.13 17.15
CA VAL A 152 9.38 12.01 15.84
C VAL A 152 8.05 11.25 15.91
N CYS A 153 7.93 10.32 16.88
CA CYS A 153 6.71 9.54 17.11
C CYS A 153 5.84 10.11 18.22
N HIS A 154 6.44 10.72 19.26
CA HIS A 154 5.73 11.05 20.49
C HIS A 154 5.42 12.53 20.68
N GLU A 155 5.99 13.45 19.87
CA GLU A 155 5.71 14.88 19.99
C GLU A 155 4.24 15.21 19.67
N GLN A 156 3.68 16.21 20.36
CA GLN A 156 2.28 16.63 20.17
C GLN A 156 2.16 18.14 19.87
N THR A 157 3.29 18.84 19.67
CA THR A 157 3.29 20.28 19.42
C THR A 157 3.07 20.63 17.94
N GLY A 158 3.29 19.66 17.01
CA GLY A 158 3.32 19.89 15.57
C GLY A 158 4.53 20.71 15.09
N THR A 159 5.45 21.06 15.99
CA THR A 159 6.60 21.93 15.67
C THR A 159 7.90 21.16 15.44
N TYR A 160 7.98 19.90 15.85
CA TYR A 160 9.16 19.07 15.67
C TYR A 160 9.22 18.51 14.25
N LYS A 161 10.18 18.97 13.45
CA LYS A 161 10.34 18.56 12.05
C LYS A 161 11.79 18.26 11.72
N LYS A 162 12.02 17.06 11.19
CA LYS A 162 13.33 16.67 10.64
C LYS A 162 13.60 17.40 9.32
N PHE A 163 14.83 17.89 9.15
CA PHE A 163 15.19 18.55 7.90
C PHE A 163 15.55 17.52 6.82
N PRO A 164 15.06 17.65 5.59
CA PRO A 164 15.15 16.61 4.56
C PRO A 164 16.57 16.19 4.12
N THR A 165 17.63 16.92 4.50
CA THR A 165 19.00 16.65 4.06
C THR A 165 20.01 16.58 5.21
N LYS A 166 19.55 16.47 6.45
CA LYS A 166 20.39 16.45 7.65
C LYS A 166 20.42 15.10 8.39
N ALA A 167 20.28 14.00 7.65
CA ALA A 167 20.36 12.65 8.24
C ALA A 167 19.50 12.47 9.50
N GLY A 168 18.26 13.00 9.47
CA GLY A 168 17.32 12.88 10.57
C GLY A 168 17.34 14.00 11.61
N TYR A 169 18.28 14.94 11.55
CA TYR A 169 18.29 16.08 12.47
C TYR A 169 17.30 17.17 12.06
N PRO A 170 16.64 17.83 13.02
CA PRO A 170 16.02 19.13 12.82
C PRO A 170 17.06 20.22 12.49
N VAL A 171 16.59 21.39 12.08
CA VAL A 171 17.45 22.57 11.89
C VAL A 171 17.80 23.21 13.23
N THR A 172 18.95 23.87 13.28
CA THR A 172 19.41 24.65 14.44
C THR A 172 19.13 26.15 14.30
N ASN A 173 18.84 26.59 13.06
CA ASN A 173 18.46 27.96 12.72
C ASN A 173 17.36 27.89 11.65
N ALA A 174 16.57 28.94 11.51
CA ALA A 174 15.59 29.06 10.43
C ALA A 174 16.26 28.76 9.08
N THR A 175 15.77 27.77 8.35
CA THR A 175 16.39 27.27 7.13
C THR A 175 15.34 27.02 6.06
N MET A 176 15.54 27.59 4.87
CA MET A 176 14.69 27.35 3.72
C MET A 176 15.07 26.05 3.03
N PHE A 177 14.10 25.22 2.69
CA PHE A 177 14.27 24.05 1.85
C PHE A 177 13.69 24.32 0.46
N ASP A 178 14.54 24.12 -0.58
CA ASP A 178 14.21 24.36 -2.00
C ASP A 178 13.58 25.74 -2.29
N GLY A 179 13.87 26.75 -1.45
CA GLY A 179 13.32 28.09 -1.59
C GLY A 179 11.79 28.20 -1.35
N LYS A 180 11.16 27.16 -0.81
CA LYS A 180 9.70 27.07 -0.68
C LYS A 180 9.22 26.86 0.75
N THR A 181 9.89 26.01 1.51
CA THR A 181 9.45 25.61 2.84
C THR A 181 10.46 26.06 3.88
N GLU A 182 10.03 26.89 4.83
CA GLU A 182 10.85 27.27 5.96
C GLU A 182 10.74 26.24 7.07
N PHE A 183 11.88 25.80 7.57
CA PHE A 183 12.02 24.96 8.75
C PHE A 183 12.58 25.80 9.89
N LEU A 184 11.89 25.74 11.03
CA LEU A 184 12.30 26.44 12.25
C LEU A 184 12.92 25.44 13.24
N PRO A 185 13.90 25.88 14.07
CA PRO A 185 14.44 25.06 15.13
C PRO A 185 13.34 24.73 16.16
N PRO A 186 13.18 23.45 16.56
CA PRO A 186 12.20 23.11 17.57
C PRO A 186 12.61 23.62 18.95
N ASN A 187 11.61 23.98 19.76
CA ASN A 187 11.81 24.16 21.19
C ASN A 187 11.78 22.78 21.86
N TYR A 188 12.96 22.20 22.07
CA TYR A 188 13.06 20.84 22.61
C TYR A 188 12.40 20.66 23.97
N ASN A 189 12.40 21.68 24.84
CA ASN A 189 11.74 21.61 26.14
C ASN A 189 10.22 21.53 25.98
N ALA A 190 9.63 22.41 25.18
CA ALA A 190 8.20 22.37 24.91
C ALA A 190 7.77 21.04 24.26
N VAL A 191 8.56 20.56 23.31
CA VAL A 191 8.31 19.28 22.63
C VAL A 191 8.40 18.11 23.60
N ALA A 192 9.47 18.02 24.42
CA ALA A 192 9.67 16.94 25.38
C ALA A 192 8.60 16.91 26.50
N GLN A 193 8.13 18.09 26.91
CA GLN A 193 7.07 18.21 27.91
C GLN A 193 5.66 17.90 27.39
N SER A 194 5.49 17.90 26.05
CA SER A 194 4.20 17.68 25.38
C SER A 194 4.09 16.31 24.73
N VAL A 195 4.96 15.35 25.08
CA VAL A 195 4.92 14.02 24.47
C VAL A 195 3.65 13.25 24.82
N GLY A 196 3.17 12.48 23.84
CA GLY A 196 1.94 11.71 23.97
C GLY A 196 1.93 10.50 23.06
N ARG A 197 0.73 9.96 22.80
CA ARG A 197 0.54 8.85 21.87
C ARG A 197 0.83 9.29 20.44
N PRO A 198 1.55 8.48 19.64
CA PRO A 198 1.72 8.71 18.20
C PRO A 198 0.39 8.83 17.47
N GLY A 199 0.21 9.95 16.78
CA GLY A 199 -0.95 10.23 15.93
C GLY A 199 -0.62 10.17 14.44
N ARG A 200 -1.60 10.57 13.62
CA ARG A 200 -1.47 10.59 12.15
C ARG A 200 -0.36 11.53 11.68
N ASP A 201 -0.19 12.68 12.33
CA ASP A 201 0.84 13.64 11.97
C ASP A 201 2.24 13.11 12.21
N ASN A 202 2.43 12.34 13.29
CA ASN A 202 3.71 11.68 13.56
C ASN A 202 4.05 10.64 12.50
N CYS A 203 3.16 9.67 12.28
CA CYS A 203 3.34 8.62 11.28
C CYS A 203 3.42 9.20 9.86
N GLY A 204 2.53 10.15 9.56
CA GLY A 204 2.40 10.83 8.27
C GLY A 204 3.63 11.62 7.84
N THR A 205 4.40 12.16 8.81
CA THR A 205 5.66 12.86 8.53
C THR A 205 6.60 12.07 7.61
N CYS A 206 6.60 10.75 7.74
CA CYS A 206 7.40 9.85 6.91
C CYS A 206 6.55 9.10 5.88
N HIS A 207 5.40 8.56 6.29
CA HIS A 207 4.61 7.64 5.46
C HIS A 207 3.84 8.35 4.34
N PHE A 208 3.40 9.60 4.52
CA PHE A 208 2.74 10.35 3.44
C PHE A 208 3.71 10.82 2.37
N TYR A 209 4.99 11.06 2.74
CA TYR A 209 6.01 11.67 1.88
C TYR A 209 7.06 10.68 1.36
N GLY A 210 6.81 9.39 1.47
CA GLY A 210 7.69 8.36 0.93
C GLY A 210 7.96 8.55 -0.56
N GLY A 211 9.19 8.23 -1.00
CA GLY A 211 9.60 8.42 -2.39
C GLY A 211 9.99 9.86 -2.76
N GLY A 212 10.07 10.76 -1.78
CA GLY A 212 10.57 12.13 -1.95
C GLY A 212 9.50 13.20 -2.19
N GLY A 213 8.25 12.94 -1.84
CA GLY A 213 7.17 13.91 -1.87
C GLY A 213 5.82 13.32 -1.51
N ASP A 214 4.85 14.20 -1.28
CA ASP A 214 3.48 13.82 -0.97
C ASP A 214 2.85 12.98 -2.09
N ALA A 215 2.22 11.87 -1.74
CA ALA A 215 1.58 10.93 -2.64
C ALA A 215 2.51 10.29 -3.70
N VAL A 216 3.84 10.41 -3.58
CA VAL A 216 4.76 9.86 -4.59
C VAL A 216 4.76 8.34 -4.55
N LYS A 217 5.01 7.75 -3.39
CA LYS A 217 5.21 6.30 -3.24
C LYS A 217 3.89 5.55 -3.15
N HIS A 218 3.08 5.90 -2.16
CA HIS A 218 1.79 5.27 -1.90
C HIS A 218 0.67 6.00 -2.64
N GLY A 219 -0.31 5.27 -3.13
CA GLY A 219 -1.47 5.84 -3.76
C GLY A 219 -2.67 5.95 -2.82
N ASP A 220 -2.62 5.22 -1.73
CA ASP A 220 -3.66 5.10 -0.72
C ASP A 220 -3.27 5.75 0.62
N LEU A 221 -2.07 6.32 0.70
CA LEU A 221 -1.52 6.89 1.92
C LEU A 221 -0.73 8.16 1.58
N ASP A 222 -1.33 9.31 1.78
CA ASP A 222 -0.80 10.65 1.49
C ASP A 222 -1.31 11.67 2.52
N SER A 223 -0.97 12.96 2.35
CA SER A 223 -1.34 14.03 3.30
C SER A 223 -2.85 14.20 3.49
N SER A 224 -3.69 13.74 2.57
CA SER A 224 -5.15 13.77 2.74
C SER A 224 -5.63 12.85 3.87
N MET A 225 -4.79 11.86 4.25
CA MET A 225 -5.09 10.93 5.34
C MET A 225 -4.76 11.50 6.74
N ALA A 226 -4.20 12.70 6.84
CA ALA A 226 -4.03 13.39 8.13
C ALA A 226 -5.39 13.76 8.74
N MET A 227 -6.30 14.31 7.92
CA MET A 227 -7.65 14.73 8.33
C MET A 227 -8.69 14.24 7.32
N PRO A 228 -8.81 12.92 7.10
CA PRO A 228 -9.77 12.39 6.12
C PRO A 228 -11.20 12.53 6.63
N ASN A 229 -12.16 12.60 5.70
CA ASN A 229 -13.55 12.37 6.01
C ASN A 229 -13.91 10.88 5.77
N LYS A 230 -15.08 10.45 6.26
CA LYS A 230 -15.56 9.06 6.10
C LYS A 230 -15.80 8.64 4.65
N GLN A 231 -15.92 9.58 3.72
CA GLN A 231 -16.05 9.26 2.30
C GLN A 231 -14.70 8.85 1.71
N LEU A 232 -13.60 9.37 2.26
CA LEU A 232 -12.25 8.97 1.87
C LEU A 232 -11.85 7.65 2.53
N ASP A 233 -12.07 7.55 3.86
CA ASP A 233 -11.79 6.34 4.63
C ASP A 233 -12.75 6.22 5.81
N VAL A 234 -13.54 5.14 5.85
CA VAL A 234 -14.58 4.94 6.87
C VAL A 234 -14.04 4.74 8.28
N HIS A 235 -12.79 4.23 8.41
CA HIS A 235 -12.16 4.01 9.71
C HIS A 235 -11.44 5.24 10.22
N MET A 236 -10.71 5.94 9.34
CA MET A 236 -9.91 7.10 9.70
C MET A 236 -10.70 8.42 9.63
N GLY A 237 -11.87 8.44 8.98
CA GLY A 237 -12.69 9.64 8.82
C GLY A 237 -12.96 10.36 10.13
N THR A 238 -12.62 11.67 10.20
CA THR A 238 -12.79 12.52 11.39
C THR A 238 -14.27 12.75 11.73
N ASP A 239 -15.13 12.61 10.74
CA ASP A 239 -16.60 12.61 10.85
C ASP A 239 -17.19 11.19 10.97
N GLY A 240 -16.34 10.18 11.19
CA GLY A 240 -16.68 8.76 11.32
C GLY A 240 -16.10 8.13 12.59
N GLN A 241 -15.30 7.08 12.45
CA GLN A 241 -14.67 6.36 13.56
C GLN A 241 -13.43 7.10 14.11
N ASN A 242 -12.83 7.95 13.32
CA ASN A 242 -11.66 8.75 13.66
C ASN A 242 -10.47 7.93 14.21
N PHE A 243 -10.21 6.74 13.65
CA PHE A 243 -9.11 5.89 14.08
C PHE A 243 -7.76 6.47 13.69
N ASP A 244 -6.83 6.50 14.63
CA ASP A 244 -5.42 6.75 14.36
C ASP A 244 -4.72 5.51 13.78
N CYS A 245 -3.53 5.71 13.22
CA CYS A 245 -2.71 4.65 12.62
C CYS A 245 -2.49 3.49 13.60
N SER A 246 -2.16 3.81 14.86
CA SER A 246 -1.90 2.84 15.94
C SER A 246 -3.15 2.04 16.36
N ARG A 247 -4.32 2.33 15.79
CA ARG A 247 -5.53 1.54 16.03
C ARG A 247 -5.50 0.19 15.31
N CYS A 248 -4.97 0.18 14.08
CA CYS A 248 -4.76 -1.03 13.30
C CYS A 248 -3.31 -1.51 13.42
N HIS A 249 -2.35 -0.59 13.29
CA HIS A 249 -0.93 -0.86 13.50
C HIS A 249 -0.63 -0.89 15.00
N THR A 250 -1.17 -1.91 15.66
CA THR A 250 -0.95 -2.12 17.10
C THR A 250 0.54 -2.34 17.39
N THR A 251 0.96 -1.89 18.55
CA THR A 251 2.37 -1.89 18.92
C THR A 251 2.54 -2.55 20.27
N ASP A 252 3.42 -3.54 20.32
CA ASP A 252 3.93 -4.09 21.58
C ASP A 252 5.44 -3.91 21.64
N ALA A 253 5.94 -3.38 22.74
CA ALA A 253 7.36 -3.11 22.92
C ALA A 253 8.02 -2.42 21.70
N HIS A 254 7.36 -1.41 21.12
CA HIS A 254 7.75 -0.69 19.90
C HIS A 254 7.78 -1.53 18.61
N ASN A 255 7.38 -2.78 18.65
CA ASN A 255 7.20 -3.58 17.44
C ASN A 255 5.83 -3.26 16.82
N ILE A 256 5.83 -2.49 15.73
CA ILE A 256 4.63 -1.99 15.06
C ILE A 256 4.18 -3.00 14.00
N ALA A 257 2.91 -3.40 14.05
CA ALA A 257 2.29 -4.31 13.09
C ALA A 257 2.35 -3.80 11.65
N GLY A 258 2.43 -4.72 10.67
CA GLY A 258 2.18 -4.39 9.27
C GLY A 258 3.38 -4.44 8.36
N ARG A 259 4.30 -5.32 8.61
CA ARG A 259 5.43 -5.56 7.72
C ARG A 259 5.00 -6.35 6.48
N ILE A 260 5.27 -5.80 5.30
CA ILE A 260 4.92 -6.39 3.99
C ILE A 260 6.13 -6.78 3.13
N TYR A 261 7.37 -6.59 3.62
CA TYR A 261 8.58 -6.94 2.89
C TYR A 261 9.32 -8.11 3.54
N ALA A 262 8.60 -8.98 4.25
CA ALA A 262 9.17 -10.19 4.79
C ALA A 262 9.42 -11.21 3.67
N THR A 263 10.63 -11.69 3.55
CA THR A 263 10.99 -12.86 2.73
C THR A 263 11.65 -13.89 3.65
N PRO A 264 11.33 -15.16 3.51
CA PRO A 264 10.33 -15.75 2.65
C PRO A 264 8.92 -15.55 3.19
N ALA A 265 7.95 -15.92 2.36
CA ALA A 265 6.53 -15.87 2.67
C ALA A 265 6.19 -16.46 4.05
N SER A 266 5.02 -16.13 4.54
CA SER A 266 4.46 -16.43 5.85
C SER A 266 4.61 -17.87 6.38
N THR A 267 4.85 -18.87 5.53
CA THR A 267 5.14 -20.25 5.93
C THR A 267 6.42 -20.39 6.78
N GLU A 268 7.30 -19.40 6.73
CA GLU A 268 8.49 -19.34 7.57
C GLU A 268 8.40 -18.27 8.68
N ARG A 269 7.27 -17.60 8.84
CA ARG A 269 6.98 -16.80 10.02
C ARG A 269 7.02 -17.73 11.23
N LYS A 270 8.18 -17.80 11.87
CA LYS A 270 8.38 -18.61 13.07
C LYS A 270 7.80 -17.96 14.31
N SER A 271 7.33 -16.74 14.20
CA SER A 271 6.74 -16.02 15.29
C SER A 271 5.28 -15.74 14.98
N LEU A 272 4.42 -16.63 15.44
CA LEU A 272 3.01 -16.33 15.67
C LEU A 272 2.84 -15.12 16.61
N LEU A 273 3.89 -14.73 17.33
CA LEU A 273 3.86 -13.60 18.23
C LEU A 273 3.49 -12.29 17.51
N GLU A 274 3.95 -12.09 16.29
CA GLU A 274 3.52 -10.93 15.49
C GLU A 274 2.03 -11.02 15.18
N ASP A 275 1.55 -12.16 14.75
CA ASP A 275 0.14 -12.37 14.42
C ASP A 275 -0.73 -12.37 15.68
N ASP A 276 -0.25 -12.93 16.80
CA ASP A 276 -0.94 -12.95 18.09
C ASP A 276 -0.97 -11.56 18.74
N LEU A 277 0.12 -10.80 18.64
CA LEU A 277 0.21 -9.45 19.20
C LEU A 277 -0.44 -8.38 18.30
N MET A 278 -0.71 -8.72 17.03
CA MET A 278 -1.14 -7.77 16.02
C MET A 278 -2.43 -8.18 15.27
N PRO A 279 -3.42 -8.76 15.96
CA PRO A 279 -4.63 -9.25 15.28
C PRO A 279 -5.44 -8.16 14.58
N LYS A 280 -5.20 -6.88 14.91
CA LYS A 280 -6.01 -5.75 14.42
C LYS A 280 -5.64 -5.24 13.03
N ILE A 281 -4.54 -5.69 12.50
CA ILE A 281 -4.17 -5.33 11.11
C ILE A 281 -4.98 -6.09 10.08
N MET A 282 -5.55 -7.22 10.47
CA MET A 282 -6.46 -8.00 9.64
C MET A 282 -7.88 -7.48 9.83
N CYS A 283 -8.62 -7.30 8.73
CA CYS A 283 -10.02 -6.86 8.76
C CYS A 283 -10.87 -7.80 9.63
N GLU A 284 -10.61 -9.10 9.53
CA GLU A 284 -11.32 -10.16 10.24
C GLU A 284 -11.19 -10.06 11.77
N SER A 285 -10.14 -9.44 12.29
CA SER A 285 -9.98 -9.26 13.76
C SER A 285 -11.07 -8.37 14.36
N CYS A 286 -11.67 -7.48 13.57
CA CYS A 286 -12.81 -6.65 13.99
C CYS A 286 -14.12 -7.06 13.32
N HIS A 287 -14.09 -7.52 12.07
CA HIS A 287 -15.27 -7.83 11.28
C HIS A 287 -15.64 -9.33 11.27
N GLY A 288 -14.76 -10.20 11.78
CA GLY A 288 -14.95 -11.65 11.72
C GLY A 288 -14.76 -12.21 10.30
N THR A 289 -14.92 -13.52 10.15
CA THR A 289 -14.74 -14.24 8.89
C THR A 289 -15.98 -14.23 7.99
N GLN A 290 -17.13 -13.84 8.51
CA GLN A 290 -18.41 -13.73 7.79
C GLN A 290 -19.05 -12.36 8.07
N PRO A 291 -18.46 -11.27 7.58
CA PRO A 291 -18.90 -9.91 7.91
C PRO A 291 -20.23 -9.51 7.28
N HIS A 292 -20.65 -10.17 6.20
CA HIS A 292 -21.86 -9.81 5.44
C HIS A 292 -23.04 -10.64 5.91
N LYS A 293 -23.89 -10.10 6.77
CA LYS A 293 -25.02 -10.82 7.39
C LYS A 293 -26.09 -11.25 6.40
N THR A 294 -26.33 -10.46 5.36
CA THR A 294 -27.40 -10.68 4.38
C THR A 294 -26.89 -11.12 3.01
N ASN A 295 -25.59 -11.16 2.80
CA ASN A 295 -24.98 -11.51 1.53
C ASN A 295 -23.97 -12.67 1.69
N GLN A 296 -24.48 -13.90 1.74
CA GLN A 296 -23.63 -15.07 1.86
C GLN A 296 -22.63 -15.21 0.70
N LYS A 297 -23.01 -14.80 -0.52
CA LYS A 297 -22.12 -14.81 -1.67
C LYS A 297 -20.87 -13.95 -1.48
N ALA A 298 -20.98 -12.82 -0.79
CA ALA A 298 -19.83 -12.00 -0.45
C ALA A 298 -18.93 -12.67 0.62
N ASN A 299 -19.54 -13.41 1.57
CA ASN A 299 -18.77 -14.20 2.54
C ASN A 299 -18.02 -15.37 1.88
N ASP A 300 -18.60 -16.00 0.83
CA ASP A 300 -17.97 -17.10 0.10
C ASP A 300 -16.65 -16.67 -0.61
N HIS A 301 -16.42 -15.36 -0.77
CA HIS A 301 -15.19 -14.84 -1.39
C HIS A 301 -14.05 -14.61 -0.40
N THR A 302 -14.33 -14.56 0.91
CA THR A 302 -13.35 -14.07 1.91
C THR A 302 -12.12 -14.95 2.09
N ASP A 303 -12.17 -16.19 1.61
CA ASP A 303 -11.04 -17.12 1.61
C ASP A 303 -10.05 -16.86 0.45
N LYS A 304 -10.52 -16.34 -0.69
CA LYS A 304 -9.72 -16.13 -1.91
C LYS A 304 -9.65 -14.68 -2.39
N VAL A 305 -10.50 -13.80 -1.90
CA VAL A 305 -10.52 -12.38 -2.26
C VAL A 305 -10.37 -11.56 -0.99
N SER A 306 -9.38 -10.68 -0.95
CA SER A 306 -9.18 -9.80 0.20
C SER A 306 -10.33 -8.80 0.33
N CYS A 307 -10.63 -8.38 1.56
CA CYS A 307 -11.65 -7.36 1.82
C CYS A 307 -11.35 -6.06 1.06
N GLN A 308 -10.07 -5.70 0.97
CA GLN A 308 -9.59 -4.52 0.25
C GLN A 308 -9.92 -4.55 -1.23
N ALA A 309 -9.99 -5.74 -1.84
CA ALA A 309 -10.29 -5.87 -3.27
C ALA A 309 -11.67 -5.33 -3.64
N CYS A 310 -12.64 -5.43 -2.71
CA CYS A 310 -14.00 -4.90 -2.89
C CYS A 310 -14.17 -3.52 -2.23
N HIS A 311 -13.60 -3.33 -1.02
CA HIS A 311 -13.86 -2.14 -0.21
C HIS A 311 -12.91 -0.96 -0.49
N ILE A 312 -11.92 -1.12 -1.38
CA ILE A 312 -11.08 -0.02 -1.89
C ILE A 312 -11.18 0.01 -3.42
N PRO A 313 -12.26 0.57 -3.97
CA PRO A 313 -12.54 0.53 -5.41
C PRO A 313 -11.53 1.32 -6.25
N THR A 314 -10.98 2.40 -5.69
CA THR A 314 -9.96 3.26 -6.30
C THR A 314 -9.05 3.84 -5.23
N TYR A 315 -7.83 4.17 -5.62
CA TYR A 315 -6.86 4.87 -4.77
C TYR A 315 -6.49 6.23 -5.37
N ALA A 316 -5.66 7.02 -4.70
CA ALA A 316 -5.32 8.40 -5.06
C ALA A 316 -6.57 9.28 -5.24
N ARG A 317 -7.49 9.16 -4.28
CA ARG A 317 -8.84 9.75 -4.42
C ARG A 317 -8.86 11.26 -4.23
N ILE A 318 -7.92 11.81 -3.47
CA ILE A 318 -7.77 13.26 -3.25
C ILE A 318 -6.53 13.79 -3.95
N ASN A 319 -5.36 13.28 -3.62
CA ASN A 319 -4.10 13.70 -4.21
C ASN A 319 -3.70 12.75 -5.34
N ALA A 320 -3.26 13.30 -6.47
CA ALA A 320 -2.68 12.48 -7.53
C ALA A 320 -1.37 11.83 -7.06
N THR A 321 -1.22 10.54 -7.37
CA THR A 321 -0.02 9.75 -7.06
C THR A 321 0.87 9.60 -8.27
N LYS A 322 2.18 9.44 -8.04
CA LYS A 322 3.11 9.22 -9.16
C LYS A 322 2.95 7.79 -9.68
N MET A 323 2.69 7.63 -10.98
CA MET A 323 2.46 6.34 -11.64
C MET A 323 3.65 5.90 -12.48
N HIS A 324 4.41 6.85 -13.02
CA HIS A 324 5.59 6.57 -13.84
C HIS A 324 6.73 7.52 -13.51
N TRP A 325 7.98 7.01 -13.60
CA TRP A 325 9.18 7.82 -13.40
C TRP A 325 10.30 7.37 -14.35
N ASP A 326 10.62 8.21 -15.32
CA ASP A 326 11.68 7.95 -16.29
C ASP A 326 12.94 8.75 -15.94
N TRP A 327 13.96 8.05 -15.44
CA TRP A 327 15.27 8.62 -15.12
C TRP A 327 16.13 8.83 -16.37
N SER A 328 15.89 8.14 -17.49
CA SER A 328 16.75 8.18 -18.66
C SER A 328 16.78 9.56 -19.34
N VAL A 329 15.73 10.35 -19.13
CA VAL A 329 15.61 11.72 -19.70
C VAL A 329 16.02 12.81 -18.70
N ALA A 330 16.58 12.43 -17.53
CA ALA A 330 17.09 13.42 -16.58
C ALA A 330 18.33 14.14 -17.14
N GLY A 331 18.56 15.38 -16.68
CA GLY A 331 19.74 16.18 -17.05
C GLY A 331 19.44 17.35 -17.99
N ASP A 332 18.32 17.38 -18.68
CA ASP A 332 17.96 18.50 -19.55
C ASP A 332 17.46 19.71 -18.74
N LYS A 333 18.37 20.66 -18.53
CA LYS A 333 18.08 21.90 -17.80
C LYS A 333 17.31 22.94 -18.62
N LYS A 334 17.18 22.72 -19.94
CA LYS A 334 16.49 23.64 -20.86
C LYS A 334 15.05 23.24 -21.09
N ARG A 335 14.69 22.00 -20.78
CA ARG A 335 13.32 21.50 -20.93
C ARG A 335 12.38 22.31 -20.05
N GLU A 336 11.33 22.85 -20.67
CA GLU A 336 10.24 23.50 -19.95
C GLU A 336 9.49 22.49 -19.10
N VAL A 337 9.29 22.82 -17.82
CA VAL A 337 8.51 22.00 -16.88
C VAL A 337 7.05 22.42 -16.99
N LYS A 338 6.21 21.49 -17.42
CA LYS A 338 4.76 21.69 -17.50
C LYS A 338 4.07 21.09 -16.28
N LYS A 339 2.92 21.65 -15.95
CA LYS A 339 2.02 21.05 -14.96
C LYS A 339 0.93 20.28 -15.70
N ASP A 340 0.63 19.09 -15.18
CA ASP A 340 -0.48 18.27 -15.64
C ASP A 340 -1.84 18.79 -15.14
N GLU A 341 -2.91 18.08 -15.44
CA GLU A 341 -4.28 18.41 -15.01
C GLU A 341 -4.45 18.40 -13.47
N PHE A 342 -3.55 17.79 -12.74
CA PHE A 342 -3.51 17.75 -11.27
C PHE A 342 -2.60 18.82 -10.65
N GLY A 343 -2.01 19.69 -11.47
CA GLY A 343 -1.05 20.71 -11.05
C GLY A 343 0.32 20.15 -10.67
N LYS A 344 0.60 18.88 -10.99
CA LYS A 344 1.88 18.20 -10.72
C LYS A 344 2.87 18.43 -11.87
N PRO A 345 4.18 18.56 -11.59
CA PRO A 345 5.17 18.73 -12.64
C PRO A 345 5.33 17.44 -13.44
N ASP A 346 5.49 17.57 -14.77
CA ASP A 346 5.79 16.46 -15.69
C ASP A 346 7.28 16.12 -15.74
N TYR A 347 8.14 17.00 -15.23
CA TYR A 347 9.59 16.87 -15.33
C TYR A 347 10.34 17.58 -14.18
N ASP A 348 11.51 17.07 -13.84
CA ASP A 348 12.51 17.70 -12.97
C ASP A 348 13.89 17.39 -13.56
N PRO A 349 14.75 18.40 -13.88
CA PRO A 349 16.07 18.15 -14.45
C PRO A 349 16.94 17.17 -13.68
N LYS A 350 16.78 17.12 -12.36
CA LYS A 350 17.53 16.20 -11.48
C LYS A 350 16.99 14.77 -11.51
N LYS A 351 15.75 14.58 -11.99
CA LYS A 351 14.99 13.33 -11.77
C LYS A 351 14.37 12.73 -13.02
N GLY A 352 14.26 13.50 -14.12
CA GLY A 352 13.62 13.05 -15.36
C GLY A 352 12.11 13.35 -15.41
N SER A 353 11.35 12.52 -16.12
CA SER A 353 9.93 12.78 -16.36
C SER A 353 9.01 11.92 -15.49
N PHE A 354 7.80 12.43 -15.31
CA PHE A 354 6.78 11.84 -14.44
C PHE A 354 5.42 11.77 -15.10
N VAL A 355 4.66 10.73 -14.74
CA VAL A 355 3.21 10.67 -14.99
C VAL A 355 2.51 10.51 -13.63
N TRP A 356 1.44 11.26 -13.46
CA TRP A 356 0.64 11.21 -12.24
C TRP A 356 -0.76 10.70 -12.56
N GLY A 357 -1.42 10.09 -11.58
CA GLY A 357 -2.77 9.56 -11.74
C GLY A 357 -3.62 9.82 -10.51
N LYS A 358 -4.92 9.97 -10.71
CA LYS A 358 -5.93 10.18 -9.66
C LYS A 358 -7.11 9.26 -9.88
N ASN A 359 -7.77 8.82 -8.82
CA ASN A 359 -8.88 7.87 -8.86
C ASN A 359 -8.54 6.58 -9.63
N MET A 360 -7.34 6.05 -9.37
CA MET A 360 -6.81 4.90 -10.09
C MET A 360 -7.48 3.61 -9.64
N VAL A 361 -7.88 2.76 -10.59
CA VAL A 361 -8.31 1.39 -10.32
C VAL A 361 -7.07 0.56 -10.00
N PRO A 362 -7.05 -0.22 -8.90
CA PRO A 362 -5.93 -1.09 -8.58
C PRO A 362 -5.74 -2.20 -9.63
N ARG A 363 -4.50 -2.68 -9.79
CA ARG A 363 -4.23 -3.99 -10.38
C ARG A 363 -4.37 -5.05 -9.30
N TYR A 364 -4.94 -6.19 -9.64
CA TYR A 364 -5.16 -7.28 -8.71
C TYR A 364 -4.17 -8.40 -8.95
N GLU A 365 -3.57 -8.92 -7.88
CA GLU A 365 -2.60 -10.02 -7.94
C GLU A 365 -2.86 -10.99 -6.79
N TRP A 366 -2.40 -12.25 -6.92
CA TRP A 366 -2.36 -13.17 -5.80
C TRP A 366 -1.31 -12.71 -4.78
N PHE A 367 -1.68 -12.72 -3.51
CA PHE A 367 -0.83 -12.20 -2.44
C PHE A 367 -1.05 -12.96 -1.14
N ASN A 368 0.04 -13.47 -0.55
CA ASN A 368 0.02 -14.19 0.73
C ASN A 368 0.53 -13.35 1.93
N GLY A 369 0.65 -12.04 1.76
CA GLY A 369 1.16 -11.12 2.78
C GLY A 369 2.65 -10.79 2.64
N SER A 370 3.35 -11.35 1.65
CA SER A 370 4.78 -11.12 1.43
C SER A 370 5.05 -10.50 0.07
N ILE A 371 6.00 -9.56 0.02
CA ILE A 371 6.51 -8.94 -1.20
C ILE A 371 7.99 -9.26 -1.32
N ARG A 372 8.41 -9.67 -2.51
CA ARG A 372 9.82 -9.82 -2.87
C ARG A 372 10.34 -8.59 -3.58
N GLY A 373 11.60 -8.25 -3.34
CA GLY A 373 12.28 -7.13 -3.99
C GLY A 373 13.60 -7.55 -4.61
N THR A 374 13.95 -6.89 -5.71
CA THR A 374 15.25 -7.04 -6.37
C THR A 374 16.31 -6.24 -5.61
N THR A 375 17.47 -6.84 -5.41
CA THR A 375 18.67 -6.20 -4.90
C THR A 375 19.62 -5.83 -6.05
N ALA A 376 20.60 -5.01 -5.77
CA ALA A 376 21.63 -4.66 -6.76
C ALA A 376 22.62 -5.81 -7.07
N ARG A 377 22.49 -6.98 -6.40
CA ARG A 377 23.26 -8.20 -6.75
C ARG A 377 22.52 -9.12 -7.69
N ASP A 378 21.21 -8.97 -7.81
CA ASP A 378 20.40 -9.86 -8.64
C ASP A 378 20.63 -9.58 -10.13
N VAL A 379 20.85 -10.65 -10.89
CA VAL A 379 20.95 -10.57 -12.36
C VAL A 379 19.55 -10.41 -12.94
N ILE A 380 19.39 -9.43 -13.80
CA ILE A 380 18.13 -9.08 -14.47
C ILE A 380 18.16 -9.45 -15.95
N ASP A 381 17.00 -9.59 -16.55
CA ASP A 381 16.83 -9.64 -18.01
C ASP A 381 16.40 -8.25 -18.53
N PRO A 382 17.31 -7.47 -19.12
CA PRO A 382 17.00 -6.14 -19.60
C PRO A 382 16.19 -6.12 -20.91
N SER A 383 15.89 -7.27 -21.51
CA SER A 383 15.03 -7.38 -22.71
C SER A 383 13.55 -7.28 -22.39
N SER A 384 13.19 -7.36 -21.11
CA SER A 384 11.82 -7.31 -20.59
C SER A 384 11.70 -6.30 -19.45
N THR A 385 10.47 -5.96 -19.05
CA THR A 385 10.22 -5.13 -17.87
C THR A 385 10.68 -5.86 -16.61
N VAL A 386 11.62 -5.28 -15.89
CA VAL A 386 12.17 -5.84 -14.65
C VAL A 386 11.22 -5.56 -13.50
N ARG A 387 10.70 -6.61 -12.89
CA ARG A 387 9.91 -6.49 -11.65
C ARG A 387 10.86 -6.30 -10.47
N ILE A 388 11.07 -5.07 -10.05
CA ILE A 388 11.94 -4.77 -8.89
C ILE A 388 11.21 -4.85 -7.55
N SER A 389 9.89 -5.04 -7.56
CA SER A 389 9.09 -5.43 -6.40
C SER A 389 7.83 -6.13 -6.89
N TRP A 390 7.50 -7.30 -6.31
CA TRP A 390 6.30 -8.07 -6.68
C TRP A 390 5.71 -8.85 -5.50
N PRO A 391 4.38 -9.09 -5.49
CA PRO A 391 3.75 -9.90 -4.46
C PRO A 391 4.12 -11.38 -4.61
N ILE A 392 4.15 -12.08 -3.49
CA ILE A 392 4.29 -13.53 -3.44
C ILE A 392 2.90 -14.11 -3.25
N GLY A 393 2.60 -15.14 -4.03
CA GLY A 393 1.36 -15.89 -3.93
C GLY A 393 0.90 -16.41 -5.28
N ASP A 394 0.06 -17.43 -5.25
CA ASP A 394 -0.63 -18.00 -6.39
C ASP A 394 -1.95 -18.65 -5.95
N ILE A 395 -2.70 -19.18 -6.90
CA ILE A 395 -4.01 -19.78 -6.62
C ILE A 395 -3.93 -21.05 -5.75
N SER A 396 -2.81 -21.78 -5.80
CA SER A 396 -2.60 -23.02 -5.04
C SER A 396 -2.13 -22.76 -3.61
N ASP A 397 -1.63 -21.54 -3.33
CA ASP A 397 -1.22 -21.13 -2.00
C ASP A 397 -2.48 -20.89 -1.12
N PRO A 398 -2.68 -21.68 -0.05
CA PRO A 398 -3.85 -21.52 0.82
C PRO A 398 -3.90 -20.18 1.56
N ASN A 399 -2.77 -19.50 1.69
CA ASN A 399 -2.68 -18.19 2.34
C ASN A 399 -2.86 -17.03 1.36
N SER A 400 -2.90 -17.31 0.05
CA SER A 400 -3.04 -16.27 -0.96
C SER A 400 -4.47 -15.87 -1.18
N ARG A 401 -4.65 -14.55 -1.32
CA ARG A 401 -5.91 -13.92 -1.74
C ARG A 401 -5.64 -12.98 -2.91
N ILE A 402 -6.63 -12.74 -3.73
CA ILE A 402 -6.63 -11.68 -4.74
C ILE A 402 -6.62 -10.34 -4.01
N PHE A 403 -5.58 -9.55 -4.23
CA PHE A 403 -5.32 -8.32 -3.47
C PHE A 403 -5.07 -7.13 -4.40
N PRO A 404 -5.53 -5.91 -4.06
CA PRO A 404 -5.34 -4.73 -4.89
C PRO A 404 -3.94 -4.13 -4.70
N PHE A 405 -3.31 -3.73 -5.82
CA PHE A 405 -2.00 -3.09 -5.86
C PHE A 405 -1.99 -1.81 -6.69
N LYS A 406 -1.23 -0.83 -6.23
CA LYS A 406 -0.69 0.21 -7.09
C LYS A 406 0.50 -0.36 -7.83
N VAL A 407 0.55 -0.16 -9.14
CA VAL A 407 1.73 -0.44 -9.96
C VAL A 407 2.38 0.87 -10.33
N HIS A 408 3.63 1.02 -9.96
CA HIS A 408 4.47 2.13 -10.36
C HIS A 408 5.49 1.65 -11.39
N THR A 409 5.41 2.14 -12.60
CA THR A 409 6.38 1.85 -13.64
C THR A 409 7.53 2.86 -13.60
N GLY A 410 8.68 2.48 -14.12
CA GLY A 410 9.81 3.37 -14.20
C GLY A 410 10.81 2.97 -15.27
N LYS A 411 11.76 3.86 -15.51
CA LYS A 411 12.93 3.57 -16.33
C LYS A 411 14.17 3.95 -15.54
N THR A 412 14.94 2.96 -15.09
CA THR A 412 16.02 3.12 -14.12
C THR A 412 17.33 2.58 -14.65
N PRO A 413 18.49 3.10 -14.20
CA PRO A 413 19.79 2.67 -14.71
C PRO A 413 20.16 1.27 -14.23
N TYR A 414 20.85 0.52 -15.08
CA TYR A 414 21.44 -0.77 -14.79
C TYR A 414 22.84 -0.89 -15.41
N ASP A 415 23.68 -1.79 -14.89
CA ASP A 415 24.97 -2.16 -15.48
C ASP A 415 24.73 -3.06 -16.70
N LYS A 416 25.16 -2.58 -17.87
CA LYS A 416 24.87 -3.22 -19.15
C LYS A 416 25.58 -4.55 -19.33
N VAL A 417 26.79 -4.68 -18.79
CA VAL A 417 27.62 -5.89 -18.92
C VAL A 417 27.26 -6.90 -17.85
N ASN A 418 27.18 -6.46 -16.58
CA ASN A 418 26.86 -7.34 -15.45
C ASN A 418 25.38 -7.69 -15.39
N LYS A 419 24.51 -6.96 -16.09
CA LYS A 419 23.05 -7.12 -16.06
C LYS A 419 22.50 -7.08 -14.63
N THR A 420 22.94 -6.11 -13.83
CA THR A 420 22.46 -5.88 -12.46
C THR A 420 21.96 -4.45 -12.33
N MET A 421 20.99 -4.23 -11.46
CA MET A 421 20.58 -2.87 -11.13
C MET A 421 21.72 -2.13 -10.43
N VAL A 422 21.82 -0.81 -10.61
CA VAL A 422 22.88 0.00 -10.01
C VAL A 422 22.35 0.95 -8.95
N ILE A 423 23.19 1.31 -8.00
CA ILE A 423 22.91 2.28 -6.93
C ILE A 423 23.74 3.55 -7.19
N PRO A 424 23.21 4.56 -7.88
CA PRO A 424 23.95 5.79 -8.13
C PRO A 424 24.00 6.69 -6.89
N LYS A 425 25.09 7.44 -6.75
CA LYS A 425 25.16 8.58 -5.82
C LYS A 425 24.35 9.75 -6.40
N LEU A 426 23.13 9.94 -5.91
CA LEU A 426 22.23 11.01 -6.38
C LEU A 426 22.45 12.32 -5.64
N PHE A 427 22.64 12.27 -4.32
CA PHE A 427 22.70 13.42 -3.43
C PHE A 427 24.11 13.67 -2.90
N GLY A 428 24.53 14.94 -2.96
CA GLY A 428 25.79 15.41 -2.41
C GLY A 428 26.14 16.81 -2.91
N PRO A 429 27.17 17.46 -2.34
CA PRO A 429 27.65 18.75 -2.82
C PRO A 429 28.32 18.65 -4.19
N LYS A 430 28.54 19.79 -4.84
CA LYS A 430 29.34 19.88 -6.07
C LYS A 430 30.76 19.39 -5.78
N GLY A 431 31.33 18.61 -6.70
CA GLY A 431 32.63 17.96 -6.54
C GLY A 431 32.57 16.56 -5.91
N SER A 432 31.40 16.13 -5.38
CA SER A 432 31.24 14.80 -4.77
C SER A 432 30.89 13.67 -5.75
N GLY A 433 30.70 14.00 -7.03
CA GLY A 433 30.20 13.06 -8.05
C GLY A 433 28.71 12.76 -7.95
N ALA A 434 27.96 13.50 -7.13
CA ALA A 434 26.51 13.31 -7.00
C ALA A 434 25.78 13.76 -8.26
N TYR A 435 24.89 12.92 -8.80
CA TYR A 435 24.17 13.19 -10.04
C TYR A 435 23.39 14.51 -9.99
N TRP A 436 22.70 14.81 -8.88
CA TRP A 436 21.90 16.04 -8.76
C TRP A 436 22.71 17.33 -8.73
N ALA A 437 24.03 17.23 -8.53
CA ALA A 437 24.94 18.36 -8.57
C ALA A 437 25.74 18.46 -9.88
N GLU A 438 26.07 17.31 -10.48
CA GLU A 438 27.02 17.24 -11.60
C GLU A 438 26.41 16.74 -12.91
N PHE A 439 25.29 16.00 -12.87
CA PHE A 439 24.58 15.45 -14.02
C PHE A 439 25.39 14.48 -14.87
N ASP A 440 26.29 13.73 -14.23
CA ASP A 440 27.10 12.68 -14.82
C ASP A 440 26.68 11.32 -14.25
N TRP A 441 25.95 10.53 -15.04
CA TRP A 441 25.46 9.22 -14.63
C TRP A 441 26.59 8.23 -14.39
N ASN A 442 27.62 8.18 -15.29
CA ASN A 442 28.68 7.19 -15.18
C ASN A 442 29.47 7.40 -13.88
N LYS A 443 29.82 8.65 -13.60
CA LYS A 443 30.52 9.02 -12.36
C LYS A 443 29.68 8.73 -11.11
N ALA A 444 28.40 9.08 -11.15
CA ALA A 444 27.49 8.87 -10.03
C ALA A 444 27.28 7.37 -9.74
N ILE A 445 27.14 6.54 -10.78
CA ILE A 445 27.03 5.08 -10.66
C ILE A 445 28.32 4.50 -10.11
N ALA A 446 29.49 4.85 -10.67
CA ALA A 446 30.77 4.33 -10.22
C ALA A 446 30.99 4.56 -8.73
N ILE A 447 30.75 5.79 -8.24
CA ILE A 447 30.90 6.14 -6.82
C ILE A 447 29.88 5.42 -5.95
N GLY A 448 28.63 5.32 -6.40
CA GLY A 448 27.59 4.64 -5.64
C GLY A 448 27.80 3.13 -5.53
N GLN A 449 28.25 2.49 -6.60
CA GLN A 449 28.60 1.06 -6.63
C GLN A 449 29.82 0.77 -5.73
N GLU A 450 30.89 1.57 -5.84
CA GLU A 450 32.05 1.46 -4.96
C GLU A 450 31.67 1.60 -3.48
N TYR A 451 30.86 2.59 -3.15
CA TYR A 451 30.38 2.82 -1.79
C TYR A 451 29.63 1.60 -1.21
N ASN A 452 28.84 0.92 -2.03
CA ASN A 452 28.03 -0.25 -1.64
C ASN A 452 28.78 -1.58 -1.86
N GLU A 453 30.06 -1.55 -2.21
CA GLU A 453 30.90 -2.74 -2.46
C GLU A 453 30.31 -3.65 -3.54
N LEU A 454 29.79 -3.02 -4.60
CA LEU A 454 29.16 -3.69 -5.74
C LEU A 454 30.03 -3.52 -7.01
N PRO A 455 30.05 -4.51 -7.90
CA PRO A 455 30.77 -4.39 -9.16
C PRO A 455 30.12 -3.36 -10.08
N TYR A 456 30.94 -2.70 -10.91
CA TYR A 456 30.49 -1.86 -12.00
C TYR A 456 31.41 -2.01 -13.22
N SER A 457 30.82 -2.30 -14.37
CA SER A 457 31.59 -2.51 -15.61
C SER A 457 32.11 -1.23 -16.26
N GLY A 458 31.58 -0.06 -15.86
CA GLY A 458 31.82 1.23 -16.52
C GLY A 458 30.82 1.54 -17.62
N GLU A 459 29.93 0.60 -17.97
CA GLU A 459 28.88 0.79 -18.96
C GLU A 459 27.50 0.67 -18.32
N TYR A 460 26.64 1.65 -18.55
CA TYR A 460 25.24 1.62 -18.08
C TYR A 460 24.26 1.82 -19.23
N ASP A 461 23.04 1.43 -19.00
CA ASP A 461 21.88 1.75 -19.82
C ASP A 461 20.65 1.84 -18.92
N PHE A 462 19.48 2.08 -19.46
CA PHE A 462 18.23 2.18 -18.71
C PHE A 462 17.28 1.07 -19.12
N VAL A 463 16.63 0.45 -18.13
CA VAL A 463 15.67 -0.62 -18.31
C VAL A 463 14.31 -0.23 -17.74
N ASP A 464 13.25 -0.70 -18.41
CA ASP A 464 11.88 -0.54 -17.90
C ASP A 464 11.67 -1.39 -16.65
N THR A 465 11.05 -0.80 -15.64
CA THR A 465 10.89 -1.41 -14.34
C THR A 465 9.47 -1.30 -13.81
N GLU A 466 9.08 -2.23 -12.97
CA GLU A 466 7.80 -2.26 -12.29
C GLU A 466 8.00 -2.41 -10.78
N TYR A 467 7.29 -1.61 -9.99
CA TYR A 467 7.27 -1.65 -8.55
C TYR A 467 5.82 -1.67 -8.04
N VAL A 468 5.49 -2.59 -7.15
CA VAL A 468 4.12 -2.72 -6.62
C VAL A 468 4.03 -2.26 -5.17
N PHE A 469 2.87 -1.70 -4.82
CA PHE A 469 2.49 -1.39 -3.45
C PHE A 469 1.09 -1.92 -3.18
N PRO A 470 0.86 -2.66 -2.08
CA PRO A 470 -0.48 -3.07 -1.69
C PRO A 470 -1.32 -1.84 -1.33
N ILE A 471 -2.58 -1.87 -1.72
CA ILE A 471 -3.57 -0.84 -1.40
C ILE A 471 -4.37 -1.33 -0.19
N THR A 472 -4.24 -0.62 0.92
CA THR A 472 -4.77 -1.03 2.23
C THR A 472 -5.56 0.06 2.96
N HIS A 473 -5.44 1.31 2.52
CA HIS A 473 -6.13 2.48 3.07
C HIS A 473 -7.12 3.06 2.06
N MET A 474 -7.84 4.09 2.45
CA MET A 474 -8.95 4.69 1.69
C MET A 474 -10.13 3.73 1.55
N VAL A 475 -10.45 2.99 2.63
CA VAL A 475 -11.61 2.09 2.67
C VAL A 475 -12.90 2.90 2.47
N ALA A 476 -13.57 2.63 1.36
CA ALA A 476 -14.77 3.37 0.96
C ALA A 476 -15.99 2.98 1.80
N PRO A 477 -17.03 3.83 1.91
CA PRO A 477 -18.35 3.42 2.37
C PRO A 477 -18.87 2.20 1.60
N LYS A 478 -19.62 1.34 2.27
CA LYS A 478 -20.11 0.07 1.70
C LYS A 478 -20.89 0.23 0.39
N GLU A 479 -21.56 1.36 0.24
CA GLU A 479 -22.35 1.71 -0.96
C GLU A 479 -21.45 1.97 -2.18
N GLN A 480 -20.15 2.19 -1.96
CA GLN A 480 -19.16 2.42 -3.00
C GLN A 480 -18.25 1.18 -3.22
N ALA A 481 -18.52 0.07 -2.56
CA ALA A 481 -17.78 -1.17 -2.77
C ALA A 481 -17.91 -1.63 -4.23
N VAL A 482 -16.86 -2.32 -4.72
CA VAL A 482 -16.83 -2.87 -6.10
C VAL A 482 -18.04 -3.77 -6.33
N ALA A 483 -18.80 -3.51 -7.38
CA ALA A 483 -19.95 -4.31 -7.75
C ALA A 483 -19.53 -5.65 -8.36
N CYS A 484 -20.37 -6.69 -8.19
CA CYS A 484 -20.08 -8.04 -8.69
C CYS A 484 -19.73 -8.04 -10.19
N VAL A 485 -20.45 -7.26 -10.99
CA VAL A 485 -20.27 -7.17 -12.45
C VAL A 485 -18.93 -6.57 -12.84
N GLU A 486 -18.30 -5.75 -11.99
CA GLU A 486 -16.99 -5.15 -12.28
C GLU A 486 -15.87 -6.19 -12.30
N CYS A 487 -16.03 -7.31 -11.60
CA CYS A 487 -15.14 -8.46 -11.65
C CYS A 487 -15.71 -9.56 -12.56
N HIS A 488 -17.00 -9.87 -12.44
CA HIS A 488 -17.69 -10.93 -13.15
C HIS A 488 -18.16 -10.50 -14.54
N SER A 489 -17.25 -9.98 -15.36
CA SER A 489 -17.50 -9.60 -16.76
C SER A 489 -16.23 -9.72 -17.58
N LYS A 490 -16.37 -9.83 -18.90
CA LYS A 490 -15.23 -9.73 -19.83
C LYS A 490 -14.68 -8.31 -19.79
N GLY A 491 -13.35 -8.18 -19.72
CA GLY A 491 -12.68 -6.90 -19.54
C GLY A 491 -12.88 -6.30 -18.14
N GLY A 492 -13.36 -7.08 -17.18
CA GLY A 492 -13.52 -6.67 -15.79
C GLY A 492 -12.20 -6.56 -15.04
N ARG A 493 -12.27 -6.15 -13.77
CA ARG A 493 -11.09 -5.86 -12.93
C ARG A 493 -10.11 -7.03 -12.79
N LEU A 494 -10.60 -8.28 -12.89
CA LEU A 494 -9.81 -9.51 -12.73
C LEU A 494 -9.54 -10.24 -14.07
N ASP A 495 -9.70 -9.56 -15.20
CA ASP A 495 -9.62 -10.18 -16.52
C ASP A 495 -8.24 -10.79 -16.83
N HIS A 496 -7.20 -10.22 -16.23
CA HIS A 496 -5.81 -10.66 -16.38
C HIS A 496 -5.41 -11.82 -15.45
N LEU A 497 -6.25 -12.18 -14.48
CA LEU A 497 -5.96 -13.30 -13.58
C LEU A 497 -6.41 -14.63 -14.21
N GLU A 498 -5.47 -15.55 -14.31
CA GLU A 498 -5.68 -16.86 -14.92
C GLU A 498 -5.70 -17.99 -13.87
N GLY A 499 -6.00 -19.22 -14.33
CA GLY A 499 -5.93 -20.43 -13.50
C GLY A 499 -7.21 -20.81 -12.77
N PHE A 500 -8.30 -20.03 -12.89
CA PHE A 500 -9.62 -20.35 -12.32
C PHE A 500 -10.76 -19.90 -13.23
N TYR A 501 -11.88 -20.62 -13.13
CA TYR A 501 -13.10 -20.25 -13.82
C TYR A 501 -13.83 -19.15 -13.05
N MET A 502 -14.16 -18.07 -13.74
CA MET A 502 -14.93 -16.97 -13.18
C MET A 502 -16.22 -16.75 -13.97
N PRO A 503 -17.41 -16.96 -13.35
CA PRO A 503 -18.70 -16.73 -14.01
C PRO A 503 -18.80 -15.29 -14.55
N GLY A 504 -19.33 -15.14 -15.76
CA GLY A 504 -19.45 -13.82 -16.41
C GLY A 504 -18.23 -13.41 -17.24
N ARG A 505 -17.00 -13.73 -16.80
CA ARG A 505 -15.77 -13.58 -17.59
C ARG A 505 -15.59 -14.77 -18.52
N ASP A 506 -15.60 -15.95 -17.96
CA ASP A 506 -15.27 -17.18 -18.68
C ASP A 506 -16.51 -17.86 -19.23
N SER A 507 -16.40 -18.46 -20.38
CA SER A 507 -17.46 -19.21 -21.02
C SER A 507 -16.95 -20.54 -21.57
N VAL A 508 -17.68 -21.61 -21.30
CA VAL A 508 -17.44 -22.91 -21.92
C VAL A 508 -18.29 -22.96 -23.19
N GLN A 509 -17.67 -22.81 -24.35
CA GLN A 509 -18.34 -22.71 -25.64
C GLN A 509 -19.30 -23.87 -25.89
N LEU A 510 -18.90 -25.12 -25.56
CA LEU A 510 -19.74 -26.30 -25.71
C LEU A 510 -21.03 -26.24 -24.88
N LEU A 511 -20.93 -25.76 -23.61
CA LEU A 511 -22.10 -25.59 -22.74
C LEU A 511 -23.03 -24.51 -23.25
N ASN A 512 -22.47 -23.40 -23.75
CA ASN A 512 -23.24 -22.31 -24.32
C ASN A 512 -24.00 -22.74 -25.58
N MET A 513 -23.32 -23.44 -26.49
CA MET A 513 -23.97 -24.00 -27.72
C MET A 513 -25.07 -25.01 -27.36
N GLY A 514 -24.81 -25.93 -26.44
CA GLY A 514 -25.79 -26.90 -25.95
C GLY A 514 -27.00 -26.20 -25.27
N GLY A 515 -26.74 -25.21 -24.45
CA GLY A 515 -27.79 -24.41 -23.81
C GLY A 515 -28.68 -23.67 -24.80
N TRP A 516 -28.09 -23.00 -25.79
CA TRP A 516 -28.86 -22.33 -26.85
C TRP A 516 -29.63 -23.30 -27.72
N ALA A 517 -29.04 -24.48 -28.03
CA ALA A 517 -29.76 -25.54 -28.77
C ALA A 517 -30.98 -26.03 -27.99
N LEU A 518 -30.87 -26.25 -26.68
CA LEU A 518 -31.99 -26.61 -25.82
C LEU A 518 -33.09 -25.55 -25.78
N VAL A 519 -32.71 -24.28 -25.67
CA VAL A 519 -33.66 -23.13 -25.71
C VAL A 519 -34.38 -23.12 -27.07
N ALA A 520 -33.68 -23.25 -28.16
CA ALA A 520 -34.25 -23.24 -29.49
C ALA A 520 -35.21 -24.47 -29.69
N ALA A 521 -34.80 -25.66 -29.26
CA ALA A 521 -35.62 -26.85 -29.33
C ALA A 521 -36.93 -26.74 -28.48
N SER A 522 -36.81 -26.15 -27.28
CA SER A 522 -37.96 -25.91 -26.41
C SER A 522 -38.93 -24.91 -27.03
N ALA A 523 -38.39 -23.79 -27.56
CA ALA A 523 -39.22 -22.78 -28.25
C ALA A 523 -39.94 -23.37 -29.48
N LEU A 524 -39.21 -24.15 -30.30
CA LEU A 524 -39.79 -24.86 -31.43
C LEU A 524 -40.92 -25.84 -30.99
N GLY A 525 -40.67 -26.59 -29.94
CA GLY A 525 -41.67 -27.51 -29.35
C GLY A 525 -42.98 -26.77 -28.92
N VAL A 526 -42.83 -25.63 -28.27
CA VAL A 526 -43.97 -24.79 -27.88
C VAL A 526 -44.75 -24.29 -29.10
N VAL A 527 -44.05 -23.81 -30.13
CA VAL A 527 -44.68 -23.35 -31.38
C VAL A 527 -45.40 -24.47 -32.10
N LEU A 528 -44.75 -25.63 -32.30
CA LEU A 528 -45.36 -26.79 -32.93
C LEU A 528 -46.59 -27.31 -32.16
N HIS A 529 -46.49 -27.34 -30.82
CA HIS A 529 -47.63 -27.70 -29.99
C HIS A 529 -48.80 -26.73 -30.13
N GLY A 530 -48.50 -25.41 -30.11
CA GLY A 530 -49.46 -24.36 -30.31
C GLY A 530 -50.18 -24.45 -31.67
N LEU A 531 -49.41 -24.66 -32.75
CA LEU A 531 -49.92 -24.86 -34.09
C LEU A 531 -50.80 -26.12 -34.17
N GLY A 532 -50.35 -27.26 -33.59
CA GLY A 532 -51.12 -28.48 -33.52
C GLY A 532 -52.45 -28.33 -32.82
N ARG A 533 -52.47 -27.61 -31.72
CA ARG A 533 -53.75 -27.27 -31.01
C ARG A 533 -54.64 -26.35 -31.82
N PHE A 534 -54.08 -25.33 -32.47
CA PHE A 534 -54.86 -24.45 -33.34
C PHE A 534 -55.49 -25.19 -34.50
N LEU A 535 -54.72 -25.97 -35.24
CA LEU A 535 -55.23 -26.80 -36.36
C LEU A 535 -56.30 -27.77 -35.91
N SER A 536 -56.11 -28.46 -34.79
CA SER A 536 -57.10 -29.39 -34.25
C SER A 536 -58.40 -28.66 -33.79
N SER A 537 -58.30 -27.43 -33.36
CA SER A 537 -59.49 -26.64 -32.99
C SER A 537 -60.28 -26.13 -34.19
N VAL A 538 -59.57 -25.83 -35.29
CA VAL A 538 -60.20 -25.43 -36.57
C VAL A 538 -60.87 -26.65 -37.24
N GLY A 539 -60.25 -27.82 -37.15
CA GLY A 539 -60.86 -29.06 -37.64
C GLY A 539 -62.17 -29.44 -36.95
N ARG A 540 -62.23 -29.28 -35.61
CA ARG A 540 -63.46 -29.56 -34.83
C ARG A 540 -64.61 -28.55 -35.02
N ARG A 541 -64.34 -27.40 -35.61
CA ARG A 541 -65.41 -26.42 -35.94
C ARG A 541 -66.05 -26.64 -37.30
N LYS A 542 -65.55 -27.63 -38.09
CA LYS A 542 -66.06 -27.98 -39.41
C LYS A 542 -66.89 -29.29 -39.41
N GLU A 543 -66.96 -29.99 -38.27
CA GLU A 543 -67.97 -31.05 -37.99
C GLU A 543 -69.05 -30.45 -37.11
#